data_268a021036acad544c2d0043992b3476
#
_entry.id   268a021036acad544c2d0043992b3476
#
_cell.length_a   1.000
_cell.length_b   1.000
_cell.length_c   1.000
_cell.angle_alpha   90.00
_cell.angle_beta   90.00
_cell.angle_gamma   90.00
#
_symmetry.space_group_name_H-M   'P 1'
#
loop_
_entity.id
_entity.type
_entity.pdbx_description
1 polymer ?
#
loop_
_entity_poly.entity_id
_entity_poly.type
_entity_poly.pdbx_seq_one_letter_code
_entity_poly.pdbx_strand_id
1 'polypeptide(L)'
;MATTSTPVRPSAAPRATTAPGLAPVGPTMTRSERDRLTSDLRMACMRISRRVRFESTSPVAPHQFSVLARLEEAPRTPKELAAFEKVSAPSMTRTVAGLVEVGLVARADDPADGRQVILSLTPEGRRTIRDIRRRRDQWFAARLEKLTDEERAVLAQATALLERVAAE
;
A
#
# COMPACT_ATOMS: atom_id res chain seq x y z
N MET A 1 63.23 -11.79 -29.70
CA MET A 1 61.82 -12.15 -29.73
C MET A 1 61.06 -11.20 -28.82
N ALA A 2 60.38 -10.23 -29.40
CA ALA A 2 59.68 -9.19 -28.65
C ALA A 2 58.19 -9.61 -28.49
N THR A 3 57.70 -9.77 -27.29
CA THR A 3 56.30 -10.04 -26.97
C THR A 3 55.56 -8.73 -26.75
N THR A 4 54.73 -8.37 -27.70
CA THR A 4 53.88 -7.19 -27.71
C THR A 4 52.66 -7.44 -26.77
N SER A 5 52.57 -6.73 -25.65
CA SER A 5 51.45 -6.77 -24.73
C SER A 5 50.42 -5.75 -25.19
N THR A 6 49.23 -6.21 -25.55
CA THR A 6 48.08 -5.36 -25.94
C THR A 6 47.39 -4.85 -24.68
N PRO A 7 47.10 -3.56 -24.50
CA PRO A 7 46.39 -3.04 -23.36
C PRO A 7 44.88 -3.34 -23.47
N VAL A 8 44.33 -3.96 -22.40
CA VAL A 8 42.90 -4.19 -22.22
C VAL A 8 42.21 -2.87 -21.94
N ARG A 9 41.23 -2.51 -22.74
CA ARG A 9 40.34 -1.34 -22.54
C ARG A 9 39.43 -1.60 -21.33
N PRO A 10 39.25 -0.66 -20.41
CA PRO A 10 38.27 -0.80 -19.34
C PRO A 10 36.85 -0.72 -19.94
N SER A 11 36.01 -1.69 -19.52
CA SER A 11 34.59 -1.78 -19.85
C SER A 11 33.85 -0.55 -19.29
N ALA A 12 33.09 0.11 -20.15
CA ALA A 12 32.26 1.26 -19.78
C ALA A 12 31.12 0.79 -18.86
N ALA A 13 31.01 1.43 -17.70
CA ALA A 13 29.87 1.27 -16.79
C ALA A 13 28.54 1.64 -17.48
N PRO A 14 27.42 0.96 -17.14
CA PRO A 14 26.13 1.28 -17.71
C PRO A 14 25.70 2.70 -17.30
N ARG A 15 25.40 3.51 -18.30
CA ARG A 15 24.80 4.85 -18.09
C ARG A 15 23.45 4.68 -17.40
N ALA A 16 23.31 5.31 -16.23
CA ALA A 16 22.01 5.46 -15.58
C ALA A 16 21.03 6.12 -16.56
N THR A 17 19.99 5.39 -16.91
CA THR A 17 18.86 5.92 -17.70
C THR A 17 18.10 6.89 -16.80
N THR A 18 18.37 8.19 -16.97
CA THR A 18 17.57 9.25 -16.36
C THR A 18 16.16 9.16 -16.93
N ALA A 19 15.18 8.88 -16.08
CA ALA A 19 13.76 8.97 -16.45
C ALA A 19 13.48 10.35 -17.06
N PRO A 20 12.61 10.46 -18.09
CA PRO A 20 12.30 11.74 -18.70
C PRO A 20 11.78 12.70 -17.63
N GLY A 21 12.56 13.72 -17.33
CA GLY A 21 12.21 14.76 -16.38
C GLY A 21 10.93 15.44 -16.85
N LEU A 22 9.92 15.53 -15.97
CA LEU A 22 8.83 16.47 -16.14
C LEU A 22 9.47 17.85 -16.35
N ALA A 23 9.18 18.48 -17.49
CA ALA A 23 9.59 19.87 -17.73
C ALA A 23 9.06 20.74 -16.58
N PRO A 24 9.80 21.77 -16.13
CA PRO A 24 9.35 22.65 -15.06
C PRO A 24 8.06 23.33 -15.53
N VAL A 25 6.94 22.96 -14.93
CA VAL A 25 5.62 23.47 -15.24
C VAL A 25 5.39 24.75 -14.45
N GLY A 26 5.40 25.90 -15.15
CA GLY A 26 4.82 27.15 -14.68
C GLY A 26 5.55 27.89 -13.55
N PRO A 27 5.04 29.07 -13.16
CA PRO A 27 5.64 29.88 -12.11
C PRO A 27 5.64 29.13 -10.77
N THR A 28 6.71 29.33 -10.03
CA THR A 28 6.89 28.72 -8.69
C THR A 28 5.70 29.09 -7.81
N MET A 29 4.97 28.09 -7.31
CA MET A 29 3.83 28.27 -6.44
C MET A 29 4.21 29.15 -5.23
N THR A 30 3.38 30.12 -4.91
CA THR A 30 3.52 30.92 -3.69
C THR A 30 3.31 30.05 -2.44
N ARG A 31 3.74 30.53 -1.30
CA ARG A 31 3.53 29.83 -0.01
C ARG A 31 2.04 29.57 0.24
N SER A 32 1.19 30.57 0.00
CA SER A 32 -0.28 30.44 0.19
C SER A 32 -0.90 29.40 -0.72
N GLU A 33 -0.46 29.29 -1.98
CA GLU A 33 -0.93 28.28 -2.92
C GLU A 33 -0.49 26.87 -2.49
N ARG A 34 0.74 26.71 -1.98
CA ARG A 34 1.20 25.42 -1.44
C ARG A 34 0.41 25.01 -0.20
N ASP A 35 0.13 25.94 0.72
CA ASP A 35 -0.65 25.67 1.93
C ASP A 35 -2.08 25.23 1.59
N ARG A 36 -2.71 25.88 0.59
CA ARG A 36 -4.02 25.47 0.06
C ARG A 36 -3.97 24.07 -0.55
N LEU A 37 -3.04 23.82 -1.48
CA LEU A 37 -2.87 22.53 -2.12
C LEU A 37 -2.69 21.41 -1.07
N THR A 38 -1.87 21.66 -0.05
CA THR A 38 -1.65 20.70 1.05
C THR A 38 -2.96 20.36 1.77
N SER A 39 -3.76 21.36 2.12
CA SER A 39 -5.03 21.17 2.79
C SER A 39 -6.05 20.46 1.91
N ASP A 40 -6.18 20.88 0.66
CA ASP A 40 -7.14 20.34 -0.29
C ASP A 40 -6.83 18.89 -0.64
N LEU A 41 -5.56 18.59 -0.92
CA LEU A 41 -5.09 17.24 -1.20
C LEU A 41 -5.34 16.31 -0.01
N ARG A 42 -4.94 16.72 1.19
CA ARG A 42 -5.18 15.94 2.41
C ARG A 42 -6.67 15.65 2.60
N MET A 43 -7.53 16.66 2.44
CA MET A 43 -8.97 16.50 2.60
C MET A 43 -9.58 15.60 1.51
N ALA A 44 -9.13 15.72 0.26
CA ALA A 44 -9.57 14.86 -0.84
C ALA A 44 -9.21 13.39 -0.57
N CYS A 45 -7.96 13.11 -0.22
CA CYS A 45 -7.49 11.76 0.12
C CYS A 45 -8.28 11.15 1.29
N MET A 46 -8.51 11.93 2.35
CA MET A 46 -9.29 11.46 3.51
C MET A 46 -10.75 11.15 3.14
N ARG A 47 -11.39 12.02 2.34
CA ARG A 47 -12.78 11.80 1.90
C ARG A 47 -12.90 10.57 1.01
N ILE A 48 -12.00 10.40 0.04
CA ILE A 48 -11.97 9.22 -0.84
C ILE A 48 -11.74 7.97 0.00
N SER A 49 -10.70 7.94 0.82
CA SER A 49 -10.38 6.80 1.69
C SER A 49 -11.55 6.40 2.59
N ARG A 50 -12.24 7.39 3.18
CA ARG A 50 -13.44 7.15 3.99
C ARG A 50 -14.57 6.53 3.15
N ARG A 51 -14.89 7.11 1.98
CA ARG A 51 -15.97 6.61 1.12
C ARG A 51 -15.71 5.21 0.63
N VAL A 52 -14.52 4.93 0.10
CA VAL A 52 -14.10 3.58 -0.31
C VAL A 52 -14.27 2.58 0.82
N ARG A 53 -13.92 2.97 2.04
CA ARG A 53 -13.95 2.10 3.21
C ARG A 53 -15.35 1.77 3.70
N PHE A 54 -16.30 2.71 3.60
CA PHE A 54 -17.65 2.58 4.13
C PHE A 54 -18.72 2.32 3.08
N GLU A 55 -18.53 2.76 1.84
CA GLU A 55 -19.49 2.53 0.75
C GLU A 55 -19.24 1.19 0.02
N SER A 56 -18.00 0.67 0.00
CA SER A 56 -17.74 -0.68 -0.44
C SER A 56 -18.09 -1.65 0.69
N THR A 57 -19.24 -2.31 0.60
CA THR A 57 -19.69 -3.28 1.60
C THR A 57 -18.59 -4.28 1.95
N SER A 58 -18.11 -4.26 3.19
CA SER A 58 -17.06 -5.13 3.68
C SER A 58 -17.58 -6.04 4.80
N PRO A 59 -17.30 -7.35 4.77
CA PRO A 59 -17.68 -8.26 5.84
C PRO A 59 -16.83 -8.09 7.10
N VAL A 60 -15.75 -7.32 7.02
CA VAL A 60 -14.84 -7.06 8.15
C VAL A 60 -14.66 -5.57 8.37
N ALA A 61 -14.43 -5.18 9.61
CA ALA A 61 -14.15 -3.80 9.97
C ALA A 61 -12.80 -3.32 9.38
N PRO A 62 -12.61 -2.00 9.18
CA PRO A 62 -11.38 -1.45 8.59
C PRO A 62 -10.09 -1.88 9.30
N HIS A 63 -10.07 -1.92 10.63
CA HIS A 63 -8.91 -2.36 11.41
C HIS A 63 -8.63 -3.86 11.26
N GLN A 64 -9.68 -4.68 11.09
CA GLN A 64 -9.55 -6.10 10.79
C GLN A 64 -8.95 -6.32 9.39
N PHE A 65 -9.42 -5.55 8.39
CA PHE A 65 -8.85 -5.61 7.05
C PHE A 65 -7.35 -5.25 7.04
N SER A 66 -6.92 -4.25 7.84
CA SER A 66 -5.51 -3.89 7.97
C SER A 66 -4.67 -5.08 8.47
N VAL A 67 -5.13 -5.76 9.52
CA VAL A 67 -4.48 -6.98 10.03
C VAL A 67 -4.41 -8.08 8.97
N LEU A 68 -5.51 -8.34 8.26
CA LEU A 68 -5.50 -9.33 7.17
C LEU A 68 -4.50 -8.98 6.08
N ALA A 69 -4.41 -7.71 5.69
CA ALA A 69 -3.46 -7.24 4.68
C ALA A 69 -1.99 -7.47 5.11
N ARG A 70 -1.67 -7.25 6.40
CA ARG A 70 -0.33 -7.55 6.94
C ARG A 70 -0.01 -9.05 6.95
N LEU A 71 -1.01 -9.88 7.24
CA LEU A 71 -0.85 -11.34 7.21
C LEU A 71 -0.78 -11.91 5.78
N GLU A 72 -1.22 -11.17 4.78
CA GLU A 72 -1.04 -11.55 3.38
C GLU A 72 0.43 -11.42 2.94
N GLU A 73 1.16 -10.44 3.49
CA GLU A 73 2.58 -10.26 3.22
C GLU A 73 3.42 -11.42 3.81
N ALA A 74 3.16 -11.77 5.08
CA ALA A 74 3.83 -12.87 5.78
C ALA A 74 3.07 -13.27 7.06
N PRO A 75 3.23 -14.52 7.57
CA PRO A 75 2.82 -14.88 8.92
C PRO A 75 3.52 -13.99 9.96
N ARG A 76 2.79 -13.64 11.04
CA ARG A 76 3.28 -12.71 12.08
C ARG A 76 2.77 -13.10 13.46
N THR A 77 3.50 -12.67 14.49
CA THR A 77 3.03 -12.74 15.87
C THR A 77 2.01 -11.63 16.17
N PRO A 78 1.15 -11.80 17.19
CA PRO A 78 0.27 -10.72 17.66
C PRO A 78 1.04 -9.45 18.08
N LYS A 79 2.25 -9.61 18.63
CA LYS A 79 3.12 -8.50 19.04
C LYS A 79 3.59 -7.66 17.86
N GLU A 80 4.03 -8.30 16.78
CA GLU A 80 4.42 -7.61 15.55
C GLU A 80 3.25 -6.87 14.93
N LEU A 81 2.07 -7.50 14.85
CA LEU A 81 0.87 -6.84 14.34
C LEU A 81 0.47 -5.63 15.19
N ALA A 82 0.56 -5.72 16.52
CA ALA A 82 0.28 -4.59 17.40
C ALA A 82 1.23 -3.42 17.15
N ALA A 83 2.52 -3.71 16.92
CA ALA A 83 3.54 -2.71 16.60
C ALA A 83 3.28 -2.05 15.23
N PHE A 84 2.97 -2.83 14.18
CA PHE A 84 2.64 -2.31 12.85
C PHE A 84 1.41 -1.41 12.85
N GLU A 85 0.34 -1.86 13.52
CA GLU A 85 -0.92 -1.12 13.57
C GLU A 85 -0.93 -0.01 14.65
N LYS A 86 0.16 0.13 15.40
CA LYS A 86 0.33 1.12 16.49
C LYS A 86 -0.81 1.09 17.52
N VAL A 87 -1.22 -0.13 17.89
CA VAL A 87 -2.27 -0.37 18.89
C VAL A 87 -1.72 -1.14 20.07
N SER A 88 -2.47 -1.13 21.20
CA SER A 88 -2.10 -1.91 22.39
C SER A 88 -2.24 -3.43 22.15
N ALA A 89 -1.42 -4.24 22.83
CA ALA A 89 -1.50 -5.70 22.75
C ALA A 89 -2.91 -6.26 23.08
N PRO A 90 -3.63 -5.77 24.12
CA PRO A 90 -5.00 -6.22 24.36
C PRO A 90 -5.98 -5.90 23.23
N SER A 91 -5.80 -4.76 22.54
CA SER A 91 -6.63 -4.39 21.39
C SER A 91 -6.35 -5.33 20.21
N MET A 92 -5.09 -5.61 19.91
CA MET A 92 -4.71 -6.55 18.86
C MET A 92 -5.22 -7.96 19.16
N THR A 93 -5.10 -8.42 20.41
CA THR A 93 -5.62 -9.74 20.84
C THR A 93 -7.10 -9.88 20.54
N ARG A 94 -7.92 -8.86 20.85
CA ARG A 94 -9.35 -8.87 20.53
C ARG A 94 -9.63 -8.89 19.03
N THR A 95 -8.89 -8.09 18.25
CA THR A 95 -9.02 -8.07 16.79
C THR A 95 -8.70 -9.43 16.19
N VAL A 96 -7.60 -10.04 16.61
CA VAL A 96 -7.18 -11.37 16.17
C VAL A 96 -8.16 -12.44 16.57
N ALA A 97 -8.66 -12.42 17.83
CA ALA A 97 -9.66 -13.38 18.29
C ALA A 97 -10.92 -13.37 17.41
N GLY A 98 -11.45 -12.19 17.07
CA GLY A 98 -12.58 -12.09 16.16
C GLY A 98 -12.30 -12.59 14.75
N LEU A 99 -11.07 -12.39 14.23
CA LEU A 99 -10.68 -12.91 12.91
C LEU A 99 -10.50 -14.44 12.90
N VAL A 100 -10.04 -15.02 14.01
CA VAL A 100 -9.93 -16.46 14.19
C VAL A 100 -11.32 -17.10 14.33
N GLU A 101 -12.20 -16.49 15.10
CA GLU A 101 -13.58 -16.93 15.32
C GLU A 101 -14.35 -17.04 14.01
N VAL A 102 -14.19 -16.08 13.09
CA VAL A 102 -14.82 -16.09 11.76
C VAL A 102 -14.01 -16.87 10.71
N GLY A 103 -12.96 -17.57 11.11
CA GLY A 103 -12.18 -18.46 10.24
C GLY A 103 -11.28 -17.78 9.19
N LEU A 104 -10.98 -16.48 9.33
CA LEU A 104 -10.14 -15.74 8.38
C LEU A 104 -8.64 -15.83 8.71
N VAL A 105 -8.32 -16.09 9.97
CA VAL A 105 -6.96 -16.23 10.49
C VAL A 105 -6.80 -17.55 11.21
N ALA A 106 -5.70 -18.25 10.95
CA ALA A 106 -5.28 -19.44 11.68
C ALA A 106 -4.20 -19.08 12.72
N ARG A 107 -4.18 -19.83 13.82
CA ARG A 107 -3.15 -19.76 14.86
C ARG A 107 -2.38 -21.08 14.87
N ALA A 108 -1.07 -20.99 14.98
CA ALA A 108 -0.20 -22.14 15.21
C ALA A 108 0.90 -21.75 16.20
N ASP A 109 1.46 -22.73 16.91
CA ASP A 109 2.65 -22.49 17.71
C ASP A 109 3.84 -22.25 16.79
N ASP A 110 4.76 -21.39 17.21
CA ASP A 110 5.99 -21.14 16.47
C ASP A 110 6.89 -22.39 16.53
N PRO A 111 7.28 -22.97 15.39
CA PRO A 111 8.18 -24.13 15.39
C PRO A 111 9.55 -23.87 16.03
N ALA A 112 9.98 -22.60 16.05
CA ALA A 112 11.28 -22.20 16.61
C ALA A 112 11.18 -21.83 18.11
N ASP A 113 10.02 -21.36 18.56
CA ASP A 113 9.75 -20.99 19.96
C ASP A 113 8.28 -21.28 20.30
N GLY A 114 8.01 -22.46 20.85
CA GLY A 114 6.67 -22.90 21.24
C GLY A 114 5.95 -22.03 22.29
N ARG A 115 6.62 -20.98 22.79
CA ARG A 115 5.98 -19.94 23.64
C ARG A 115 5.31 -18.86 22.82
N GLN A 116 5.59 -18.77 21.52
CA GLN A 116 5.05 -17.79 20.62
C GLN A 116 3.94 -18.40 19.75
N VAL A 117 2.98 -17.56 19.38
CA VAL A 117 1.91 -17.91 18.47
C VAL A 117 2.16 -17.17 17.17
N ILE A 118 2.14 -17.91 16.07
CA ILE A 118 2.17 -17.37 14.70
C ILE A 118 0.76 -17.36 14.14
N LEU A 119 0.41 -16.23 13.55
CA LEU A 119 -0.85 -16.01 12.86
C LEU A 119 -0.61 -16.04 11.36
N SER A 120 -1.50 -16.70 10.64
CA SER A 120 -1.46 -16.77 9.17
C SER A 120 -2.86 -16.64 8.57
N LEU A 121 -2.95 -16.22 7.31
CA LEU A 121 -4.21 -16.20 6.59
C LEU A 121 -4.66 -17.62 6.25
N THR A 122 -5.94 -17.88 6.49
CA THR A 122 -6.62 -19.05 5.91
C THR A 122 -6.88 -18.86 4.42
N PRO A 123 -7.22 -19.91 3.66
CA PRO A 123 -7.74 -19.77 2.29
C PRO A 123 -8.94 -18.81 2.20
N GLU A 124 -9.82 -18.83 3.23
CA GLU A 124 -10.98 -17.95 3.32
C GLU A 124 -10.57 -16.49 3.56
N GLY A 125 -9.59 -16.26 4.45
CA GLY A 125 -9.02 -14.93 4.67
C GLY A 125 -8.45 -14.32 3.38
N ARG A 126 -7.74 -15.11 2.59
CA ARG A 126 -7.23 -14.68 1.27
C ARG A 126 -8.34 -14.36 0.28
N ARG A 127 -9.41 -15.17 0.24
CA ARG A 127 -10.58 -14.85 -0.58
C ARG A 127 -11.23 -13.55 -0.16
N THR A 128 -11.45 -13.38 1.13
CA THR A 128 -12.06 -12.16 1.70
C THR A 128 -11.28 -10.90 1.32
N ILE A 129 -9.94 -10.91 1.41
CA ILE A 129 -9.12 -9.77 0.99
C ILE A 129 -9.33 -9.45 -0.50
N ARG A 130 -9.26 -10.47 -1.37
CA ARG A 130 -9.47 -10.27 -2.81
C ARG A 130 -10.85 -9.71 -3.13
N ASP A 131 -11.88 -10.19 -2.45
CA ASP A 131 -13.25 -9.71 -2.65
C ASP A 131 -13.44 -8.27 -2.19
N ILE A 132 -12.83 -7.88 -1.06
CA ILE A 132 -12.85 -6.50 -0.59
C ILE A 132 -12.11 -5.59 -1.58
N ARG A 133 -10.93 -5.99 -2.07
CA ARG A 133 -10.18 -5.22 -3.08
C ARG A 133 -11.02 -5.04 -4.35
N ARG A 134 -11.58 -6.11 -4.88
CA ARG A 134 -12.43 -6.06 -6.07
C ARG A 134 -13.61 -5.09 -5.90
N ARG A 135 -14.28 -5.08 -4.75
CA ARG A 135 -15.37 -4.14 -4.46
C ARG A 135 -14.89 -2.69 -4.41
N ARG A 136 -13.70 -2.45 -3.87
CA ARG A 136 -13.07 -1.13 -3.86
C ARG A 136 -12.72 -0.67 -5.27
N ASP A 137 -12.17 -1.55 -6.07
CA ASP A 137 -11.84 -1.27 -7.47
C ASP A 137 -13.11 -0.95 -8.29
N GLN A 138 -14.18 -1.72 -8.11
CA GLN A 138 -15.48 -1.45 -8.71
C GLN A 138 -16.05 -0.10 -8.27
N TRP A 139 -15.88 0.25 -6.99
CA TRP A 139 -16.29 1.54 -6.47
C TRP A 139 -15.56 2.70 -7.17
N PHE A 140 -14.26 2.57 -7.42
CA PHE A 140 -13.47 3.54 -8.18
C PHE A 140 -13.86 3.55 -9.65
N ALA A 141 -13.94 2.39 -10.30
CA ALA A 141 -14.29 2.27 -11.70
C ALA A 141 -15.60 3.01 -12.03
N ALA A 142 -16.66 2.79 -11.25
CA ALA A 142 -17.95 3.46 -11.45
C ALA A 142 -17.88 5.00 -11.32
N ARG A 143 -16.85 5.54 -10.68
CA ARG A 143 -16.64 6.99 -10.56
C ARG A 143 -15.76 7.53 -11.67
N LEU A 144 -14.76 6.76 -12.08
CA LEU A 144 -13.92 7.12 -13.22
C LEU A 144 -14.70 7.12 -14.53
N GLU A 145 -15.72 6.27 -14.69
CA GLU A 145 -16.62 6.28 -15.86
C GLU A 145 -17.37 7.60 -16.04
N LYS A 146 -17.57 8.38 -14.96
CA LYS A 146 -18.25 9.67 -14.99
C LYS A 146 -17.34 10.85 -15.38
N LEU A 147 -16.07 10.60 -15.52
CA LEU A 147 -15.05 11.59 -15.88
C LEU A 147 -14.82 11.59 -17.39
N THR A 148 -14.39 12.74 -17.91
CA THR A 148 -13.90 12.82 -19.30
C THR A 148 -12.56 12.09 -19.46
N ASP A 149 -12.12 11.86 -20.69
CA ASP A 149 -10.83 11.24 -20.98
C ASP A 149 -9.67 12.11 -20.50
N GLU A 150 -9.81 13.44 -20.62
CA GLU A 150 -8.82 14.41 -20.16
C GLU A 150 -8.69 14.37 -18.63
N GLU A 151 -9.81 14.31 -17.90
CA GLU A 151 -9.82 14.21 -16.44
C GLU A 151 -9.21 12.88 -15.97
N ARG A 152 -9.50 11.78 -16.65
CA ARG A 152 -8.85 10.49 -16.38
C ARG A 152 -7.33 10.53 -16.61
N ALA A 153 -6.88 11.19 -17.68
CA ALA A 153 -5.47 11.38 -17.96
C ALA A 153 -4.75 12.19 -16.86
N VAL A 154 -5.38 13.25 -16.37
CA VAL A 154 -4.87 14.05 -15.24
C VAL A 154 -4.76 13.19 -13.97
N LEU A 155 -5.78 12.39 -13.65
CA LEU A 155 -5.74 11.49 -12.49
C LEU A 155 -4.64 10.43 -12.62
N ALA A 156 -4.45 9.87 -13.81
CA ALA A 156 -3.36 8.90 -14.06
C ALA A 156 -1.98 9.50 -13.78
N GLN A 157 -1.74 10.74 -14.21
CA GLN A 157 -0.50 11.46 -13.89
C GLN A 157 -0.38 11.77 -12.39
N ALA A 158 -1.48 12.21 -11.76
CA ALA A 158 -1.50 12.51 -10.33
C ALA A 158 -1.25 11.27 -9.47
N THR A 159 -1.69 10.09 -9.90
CA THR A 159 -1.47 8.83 -9.16
C THR A 159 0.00 8.56 -8.95
N ALA A 160 0.85 8.69 -9.98
CA ALA A 160 2.29 8.50 -9.85
C ALA A 160 2.95 9.49 -8.87
N LEU A 161 2.43 10.75 -8.81
CA LEU A 161 2.90 11.73 -7.83
C LEU A 161 2.47 11.38 -6.42
N LEU A 162 1.22 10.92 -6.24
CA LEU A 162 0.69 10.51 -4.95
C LEU A 162 1.41 9.28 -4.39
N GLU A 163 1.76 8.31 -5.23
CA GLU A 163 2.56 7.15 -4.83
C GLU A 163 3.95 7.56 -4.31
N ARG A 164 4.60 8.52 -4.95
CA ARG A 164 5.87 9.06 -4.47
C ARG A 164 5.74 9.74 -3.11
N VAL A 165 4.70 10.55 -2.91
CA VAL A 165 4.41 11.21 -1.62
C VAL A 165 4.10 10.18 -0.52
N ALA A 166 3.47 9.05 -0.86
CA ALA A 166 3.13 8.01 0.10
C ALA A 166 4.32 7.10 0.48
N ALA A 167 5.40 7.09 -0.33
CA ALA A 167 6.59 6.25 -0.11
C ALA A 167 7.66 6.93 0.78
N GLU A 168 7.56 8.24 1.04
CA GLU A 168 8.44 9.00 1.94
C GLU A 168 8.01 8.83 3.41
#